data_f4114f7af7bccf6e41a24af2545f073e
#
_entry.id   f4114f7af7bccf6e41a24af2545f073e
#
_cell.length_a   1.000
_cell.length_b   1.000
_cell.length_c   1.000
_cell.angle_alpha   90.00
_cell.angle_beta   90.00
_cell.angle_gamma   90.00
#
_symmetry.space_group_name_H-M   'P 1'
#
loop_
_entity.id
_entity.type
_entity.pdbx_description
1 polymer ?
#
loop_
_entity_poly.entity_id
_entity_poly.type
_entity_poly.pdbx_seq_one_letter_code
_entity_poly.pdbx_strand_id
1 'polypeptide(L)'
;EIQVNSGAEVYSENTFSSDRLVLSVSSGAHAKMDLKVGDLTCESSSGAGMVLRGEANTLTASSSSGSDIAAYELRTKECTAKASSGSGIKLNVTHRFEGSASSGADIKFKGNPEKIQKNNNSGGSVKQVNG
;
A
#
# COMPACT_ATOMS: atom_id res chain seq x y z
N GLU A 1 14.22 -8.00 -3.21
CA GLU A 1 13.65 -6.84 -3.90
C GLU A 1 13.01 -7.25 -5.23
N ILE A 2 11.80 -6.79 -5.46
CA ILE A 2 11.07 -7.08 -6.70
C ILE A 2 10.70 -5.76 -7.37
N GLN A 3 11.05 -5.62 -8.64
CA GLN A 3 10.72 -4.44 -9.43
C GLN A 3 9.91 -4.84 -10.66
N VAL A 4 8.82 -4.12 -10.91
CA VAL A 4 7.94 -4.37 -12.04
C VAL A 4 7.74 -3.05 -12.79
N ASN A 5 8.16 -3.01 -14.04
CA ASN A 5 8.18 -1.78 -14.84
C ASN A 5 7.55 -1.98 -16.21
N SER A 6 7.16 -0.86 -16.82
CA SER A 6 6.86 -0.79 -18.26
C SER A 6 5.77 -1.73 -18.73
N GLY A 7 4.66 -1.75 -18.02
CA GLY A 7 3.51 -2.56 -18.40
C GLY A 7 3.61 -4.04 -18.11
N ALA A 8 4.66 -4.47 -17.39
CA ALA A 8 4.81 -5.86 -16.98
C ALA A 8 3.79 -6.24 -15.91
N GLU A 9 3.53 -7.52 -15.77
CA GLU A 9 2.63 -8.04 -14.74
C GLU A 9 3.33 -9.13 -13.94
N VAL A 10 3.14 -9.10 -12.61
CA VAL A 10 3.69 -10.11 -11.72
C VAL A 10 2.55 -10.70 -10.89
N TYR A 11 2.42 -12.02 -10.93
CA TYR A 11 1.45 -12.75 -10.12
C TYR A 11 2.18 -13.79 -9.29
N SER A 12 1.83 -13.88 -8.02
CA SER A 12 2.36 -14.92 -7.14
C SER A 12 1.33 -16.06 -7.06
N GLU A 13 1.71 -17.27 -7.45
CA GLU A 13 0.84 -18.42 -7.35
C GLU A 13 0.82 -19.01 -5.95
N ASN A 14 1.89 -18.79 -5.20
CA ASN A 14 2.04 -19.26 -3.82
C ASN A 14 2.37 -18.08 -2.91
N THR A 15 2.15 -18.27 -1.61
CA THR A 15 2.50 -17.24 -0.64
C THR A 15 4.02 -17.05 -0.60
N PHE A 16 4.45 -15.82 -0.80
CA PHE A 16 5.85 -15.44 -0.71
C PHE A 16 6.17 -15.10 0.74
N SER A 17 7.15 -15.78 1.33
CA SER A 17 7.56 -15.56 2.71
C SER A 17 8.97 -15.00 2.79
N SER A 18 9.15 -13.95 3.59
CA SER A 18 10.44 -13.31 3.78
C SER A 18 10.43 -12.47 5.05
N ASP A 19 11.58 -12.17 5.61
CA ASP A 19 11.68 -11.22 6.70
C ASP A 19 11.48 -9.79 6.20
N ARG A 20 11.98 -9.50 5.02
CA ARG A 20 11.85 -8.18 4.40
C ARG A 20 11.58 -8.31 2.91
N LEU A 21 10.71 -7.48 2.41
CA LEU A 21 10.44 -7.40 0.98
C LEU A 21 10.28 -5.94 0.56
N VAL A 22 10.96 -5.57 -0.52
CA VAL A 22 10.75 -4.29 -1.18
C VAL A 22 10.14 -4.56 -2.54
N LEU A 23 8.97 -4.00 -2.79
CA LEU A 23 8.23 -4.18 -4.03
C LEU A 23 8.00 -2.82 -4.69
N SER A 24 8.50 -2.66 -5.89
CA SER A 24 8.35 -1.42 -6.66
C SER A 24 7.65 -1.70 -7.98
N VAL A 25 6.60 -0.95 -8.27
CA VAL A 25 5.80 -1.12 -9.48
C VAL A 25 5.62 0.26 -10.13
N SER A 26 5.92 0.36 -11.40
CA SER A 26 5.86 1.65 -12.09
C SER A 26 5.49 1.51 -13.56
N SER A 27 5.21 2.65 -14.20
CA SER A 27 5.01 2.73 -15.65
C SER A 27 3.90 1.83 -16.19
N GLY A 28 2.75 1.85 -15.50
CA GLY A 28 1.59 1.07 -15.93
C GLY A 28 1.66 -0.41 -15.62
N ALA A 29 2.68 -0.85 -14.88
CA ALA A 29 2.81 -2.25 -14.49
C ALA A 29 1.86 -2.62 -13.35
N HIS A 30 1.65 -3.92 -13.16
CA HIS A 30 0.77 -4.44 -12.10
C HIS A 30 1.42 -5.59 -11.36
N ALA A 31 1.16 -5.66 -10.06
CA ALA A 31 1.62 -6.78 -9.23
C ALA A 31 0.48 -7.30 -8.37
N LYS A 32 0.32 -8.60 -8.29
CA LYS A 32 -0.66 -9.25 -7.43
C LYS A 32 0.05 -10.37 -6.68
N MET A 33 0.11 -10.27 -5.36
CA MET A 33 0.91 -11.18 -4.57
C MET A 33 0.22 -11.56 -3.27
N ASP A 34 0.45 -12.81 -2.85
CA ASP A 34 0.13 -13.28 -1.52
C ASP A 34 1.42 -13.29 -0.71
N LEU A 35 1.42 -12.61 0.43
CA LEU A 35 2.64 -12.33 1.17
C LEU A 35 2.54 -12.72 2.63
N LYS A 36 3.64 -13.20 3.17
CA LYS A 36 3.80 -13.38 4.61
C LYS A 36 5.19 -12.88 4.98
N VAL A 37 5.28 -11.59 5.31
CA VAL A 37 6.57 -10.93 5.51
C VAL A 37 6.59 -10.19 6.83
N GLY A 38 7.78 -9.91 7.34
CA GLY A 38 7.96 -9.08 8.52
C GLY A 38 7.81 -7.61 8.15
N ASP A 39 8.74 -7.10 7.35
CA ASP A 39 8.73 -5.72 6.91
C ASP A 39 8.48 -5.65 5.41
N LEU A 40 7.42 -4.96 5.01
CA LEU A 40 7.07 -4.80 3.61
C LEU A 40 7.14 -3.33 3.23
N THR A 41 7.88 -3.03 2.17
CA THR A 41 7.92 -1.70 1.58
C THR A 41 7.37 -1.78 0.17
N CYS A 42 6.34 -0.99 -0.12
CA CYS A 42 5.68 -0.98 -1.42
C CYS A 42 5.75 0.41 -2.02
N GLU A 43 6.15 0.49 -3.27
CA GLU A 43 6.14 1.75 -4.00
C GLU A 43 5.41 1.55 -5.31
N SER A 44 4.50 2.47 -5.63
CA SER A 44 3.72 2.40 -6.86
C SER A 44 3.66 3.79 -7.48
N SER A 45 3.95 3.89 -8.75
CA SER A 45 3.99 5.18 -9.44
C SER A 45 3.61 5.05 -10.92
N SER A 46 3.36 6.20 -11.55
CA SER A 46 3.16 6.28 -13.01
C SER A 46 2.05 5.37 -13.53
N GLY A 47 0.89 5.38 -12.84
CA GLY A 47 -0.26 4.60 -13.28
C GLY A 47 -0.21 3.12 -12.94
N ALA A 48 0.77 2.71 -12.14
CA ALA A 48 0.91 1.30 -11.75
C ALA A 48 -0.12 0.89 -10.70
N GLY A 49 -0.29 -0.41 -10.50
CA GLY A 49 -1.20 -0.94 -9.49
C GLY A 49 -0.62 -2.14 -8.75
N MET A 50 -0.99 -2.27 -7.49
CA MET A 50 -0.63 -3.43 -6.68
C MET A 50 -1.86 -3.98 -5.97
N VAL A 51 -1.97 -5.31 -5.92
CA VAL A 51 -2.96 -6.00 -5.09
C VAL A 51 -2.20 -6.95 -4.17
N LEU A 52 -2.34 -6.75 -2.86
CA LEU A 52 -1.58 -7.49 -1.87
C LEU A 52 -2.52 -8.19 -0.90
N ARG A 53 -2.17 -9.42 -0.53
CA ARG A 53 -2.93 -10.23 0.42
C ARG A 53 -1.99 -10.95 1.35
N GLY A 54 -2.48 -11.34 2.53
CA GLY A 54 -1.71 -12.09 3.49
C GLY A 54 -1.46 -11.33 4.77
N GLU A 55 -0.22 -11.32 5.23
CA GLU A 55 0.16 -10.69 6.49
C GLU A 55 1.52 -10.00 6.39
N ALA A 56 1.65 -8.87 7.10
CA ALA A 56 2.92 -8.19 7.30
C ALA A 56 2.91 -7.55 8.69
N ASN A 57 4.04 -7.52 9.36
CA ASN A 57 4.13 -6.81 10.64
C ASN A 57 4.15 -5.31 10.42
N THR A 58 4.99 -4.86 9.50
CA THR A 58 5.14 -3.45 9.18
C THR A 58 4.97 -3.24 7.69
N LEU A 59 4.14 -2.30 7.31
CA LEU A 59 3.95 -1.93 5.91
C LEU A 59 4.28 -0.46 5.73
N THR A 60 5.17 -0.18 4.79
CA THR A 60 5.41 1.18 4.30
C THR A 60 4.95 1.23 2.86
N ALA A 61 3.95 2.04 2.58
CA ALA A 61 3.36 2.12 1.26
C ALA A 61 3.46 3.54 0.72
N SER A 62 3.91 3.67 -0.51
CA SER A 62 3.98 4.96 -1.20
C SER A 62 3.33 4.84 -2.57
N SER A 63 2.46 5.77 -2.90
CA SER A 63 1.76 5.76 -4.17
C SER A 63 1.71 7.17 -4.74
N SER A 64 2.01 7.31 -6.02
CA SER A 64 2.04 8.61 -6.66
C SER A 64 1.66 8.52 -8.14
N SER A 65 1.42 9.69 -8.75
CA SER A 65 1.21 9.79 -10.20
C SER A 65 0.08 8.90 -10.73
N GLY A 66 -1.05 8.90 -10.02
CA GLY A 66 -2.24 8.16 -10.45
C GLY A 66 -2.20 6.66 -10.20
N SER A 67 -1.23 6.18 -9.42
CA SER A 67 -1.11 4.74 -9.14
C SER A 67 -1.99 4.32 -7.96
N ASP A 68 -2.17 3.01 -7.77
CA ASP A 68 -3.00 2.46 -6.71
C ASP A 68 -2.31 1.30 -5.99
N ILE A 69 -2.52 1.24 -4.68
CA ILE A 69 -2.10 0.08 -3.88
C ILE A 69 -3.35 -0.44 -3.17
N ALA A 70 -3.73 -1.68 -3.43
CA ALA A 70 -4.87 -2.33 -2.80
C ALA A 70 -4.39 -3.41 -1.86
N ALA A 71 -4.51 -3.18 -0.56
CA ALA A 71 -4.01 -4.08 0.48
C ALA A 71 -5.05 -4.29 1.59
N TYR A 72 -6.35 -4.27 1.26
CA TYR A 72 -7.40 -4.53 2.25
C TYR A 72 -7.32 -5.95 2.82
N GLU A 73 -6.81 -6.89 2.05
CA GLU A 73 -6.69 -8.28 2.47
C GLU A 73 -5.32 -8.60 3.05
N LEU A 74 -4.43 -7.62 3.09
CA LEU A 74 -3.12 -7.74 3.73
C LEU A 74 -3.22 -7.19 5.15
N ARG A 75 -3.14 -8.06 6.14
CA ARG A 75 -3.20 -7.64 7.55
C ARG A 75 -1.86 -7.10 7.98
N THR A 76 -1.87 -5.90 8.55
CA THR A 76 -0.65 -5.27 9.06
C THR A 76 -0.86 -4.81 10.48
N LYS A 77 0.19 -4.82 11.28
CA LYS A 77 0.15 -4.29 12.64
C LYS A 77 0.47 -2.80 12.64
N GLU A 78 1.52 -2.42 11.97
CA GLU A 78 1.90 -1.02 11.83
C GLU A 78 1.96 -0.66 10.35
N CYS A 79 1.40 0.48 10.00
CA CYS A 79 1.35 0.90 8.61
C CYS A 79 1.67 2.38 8.48
N THR A 80 2.57 2.69 7.57
CA THR A 80 2.86 4.05 7.14
C THR A 80 2.50 4.15 5.67
N ALA A 81 1.63 5.09 5.32
CA ALA A 81 1.16 5.25 3.96
C ALA A 81 1.34 6.69 3.49
N LYS A 82 1.83 6.85 2.29
CA LYS A 82 1.95 8.15 1.65
C LYS A 82 1.35 8.08 0.25
N ALA A 83 0.44 8.98 -0.04
CA ALA A 83 -0.20 9.05 -1.34
C ALA A 83 -0.20 10.48 -1.86
N SER A 84 0.08 10.65 -3.13
CA SER A 84 0.13 11.97 -3.75
C SER A 84 -0.28 11.89 -5.22
N SER A 85 -0.53 13.07 -5.81
CA SER A 85 -0.77 13.20 -7.26
C SER A 85 -1.91 12.31 -7.77
N GLY A 86 -3.03 12.32 -7.05
CA GLY A 86 -4.22 11.58 -7.48
C GLY A 86 -4.18 10.09 -7.27
N SER A 87 -3.22 9.59 -6.49
CA SER A 87 -3.09 8.14 -6.24
C SER A 87 -4.01 7.67 -5.11
N GLY A 88 -4.10 6.35 -4.92
CA GLY A 88 -4.90 5.74 -3.87
C GLY A 88 -4.20 4.61 -3.16
N ILE A 89 -4.41 4.49 -1.84
CA ILE A 89 -3.89 3.39 -1.04
C ILE A 89 -5.02 2.84 -0.17
N LYS A 90 -5.17 1.52 -0.16
CA LYS A 90 -6.17 0.82 0.64
C LYS A 90 -5.47 -0.17 1.55
N LEU A 91 -5.76 -0.13 2.84
CA LEU A 91 -4.98 -0.83 3.86
C LEU A 91 -5.86 -1.52 4.90
N ASN A 92 -5.27 -2.48 5.62
CA ASN A 92 -5.88 -3.11 6.78
C ASN A 92 -4.84 -3.09 7.90
N VAL A 93 -5.10 -2.34 8.97
CA VAL A 93 -4.11 -2.11 10.02
C VAL A 93 -4.75 -2.30 11.40
N THR A 94 -4.02 -2.90 12.34
CA THR A 94 -4.58 -3.30 13.64
C THR A 94 -3.98 -2.56 14.84
N HIS A 95 -2.78 -2.00 14.75
CA HIS A 95 -2.13 -1.35 15.90
C HIS A 95 -1.85 0.12 15.69
N ARG A 96 -1.11 0.46 14.66
CA ARG A 96 -0.69 1.84 14.42
C ARG A 96 -0.82 2.19 12.95
N PHE A 97 -1.46 3.30 12.69
CA PHE A 97 -1.60 3.82 11.34
C PHE A 97 -1.08 5.25 11.25
N GLU A 98 -0.25 5.50 10.26
CA GLU A 98 0.23 6.83 9.94
C GLU A 98 0.03 7.04 8.46
N GLY A 99 -0.79 8.02 8.09
CA GLY A 99 -1.14 8.29 6.71
C GLY A 99 -0.95 9.74 6.31
N SER A 100 -0.44 9.95 5.11
CA SER A 100 -0.28 11.28 4.54
C SER A 100 -0.81 11.28 3.11
N ALA A 101 -1.77 12.15 2.82
CA ALA A 101 -2.36 12.27 1.49
C ALA A 101 -2.30 13.71 1.02
N SER A 102 -1.92 13.93 -0.23
CA SER A 102 -1.82 15.26 -0.82
C SER A 102 -2.15 15.23 -2.30
N SER A 103 -2.34 16.42 -2.89
CA SER A 103 -2.55 16.58 -4.33
C SER A 103 -3.68 15.71 -4.88
N GLY A 104 -4.80 15.66 -4.15
CA GLY A 104 -5.98 14.91 -4.57
C GLY A 104 -5.92 13.41 -4.32
N ALA A 105 -4.91 12.92 -3.60
CA ALA A 105 -4.77 11.49 -3.31
C ALA A 105 -5.72 11.05 -2.19
N ASP A 106 -5.98 9.74 -2.13
CA ASP A 106 -6.82 9.15 -1.11
C ASP A 106 -6.14 7.98 -0.43
N ILE A 107 -6.28 7.91 0.89
CA ILE A 107 -5.86 6.74 1.68
C ILE A 107 -7.06 6.25 2.47
N LYS A 108 -7.37 4.95 2.34
CA LYS A 108 -8.46 4.32 3.07
C LYS A 108 -7.91 3.14 3.86
N PHE A 109 -8.33 3.00 5.11
CA PHE A 109 -7.86 1.89 5.93
C PHE A 109 -9.01 1.24 6.69
N LYS A 110 -8.90 -0.08 6.84
CA LYS A 110 -9.80 -0.90 7.65
C LYS A 110 -9.13 -1.23 8.98
N GLY A 111 -9.93 -1.69 9.94
CA GLY A 111 -9.43 -2.13 11.23
C GLY A 111 -9.57 -1.04 12.27
N ASN A 112 -9.13 -1.35 13.48
CA ASN A 112 -9.20 -0.44 14.60
C ASN A 112 -7.82 -0.24 15.21
N PRO A 113 -6.94 0.51 14.54
CA PRO A 113 -5.61 0.76 15.11
C PRO A 113 -5.73 1.61 16.38
N GLU A 114 -4.91 1.30 17.36
CA GLU A 114 -4.90 2.04 18.63
C GLU A 114 -4.39 3.46 18.46
N LYS A 115 -3.49 3.66 17.50
CA LYS A 115 -2.94 4.98 17.20
C LYS A 115 -3.18 5.31 15.73
N ILE A 116 -3.70 6.49 15.48
CA ILE A 116 -3.98 6.99 14.15
C ILE A 116 -3.38 8.37 14.01
N GLN A 117 -2.56 8.55 12.99
CA GLN A 117 -2.01 9.86 12.65
C GLN A 117 -2.30 10.14 11.18
N LYS A 118 -2.98 11.24 10.91
CA LYS A 118 -3.41 11.61 9.56
C LYS A 118 -2.90 12.99 9.20
N ASN A 119 -2.38 13.11 7.98
CA ASN A 119 -2.01 14.39 7.40
C ASN A 119 -2.67 14.52 6.03
N ASN A 120 -3.45 15.57 5.84
CA ASN A 120 -4.15 15.86 4.59
C ASN A 120 -3.75 17.22 4.07
N ASN A 121 -3.30 17.30 2.83
CA ASN A 121 -2.94 18.56 2.20
C ASN A 121 -3.45 18.59 0.77
N SER A 122 -3.68 19.81 0.25
CA SER A 122 -3.96 20.02 -1.18
C SER A 122 -5.04 19.11 -1.76
N GLY A 123 -6.12 18.94 -0.99
CA GLY A 123 -7.24 18.11 -1.43
C GLY A 123 -7.09 16.62 -1.18
N GLY A 124 -6.02 16.20 -0.52
CA GLY A 124 -5.84 14.80 -0.13
C GLY A 124 -6.79 14.37 0.97
N SER A 125 -7.01 13.08 1.12
CA SER A 125 -7.96 12.51 2.07
C SER A 125 -7.44 11.23 2.70
N VAL A 126 -7.60 11.11 4.02
CA VAL A 126 -7.28 9.88 4.75
C VAL A 126 -8.53 9.49 5.54
N LYS A 127 -9.07 8.30 5.27
CA LYS A 127 -10.34 7.86 5.86
C LYS A 127 -10.27 6.46 6.41
N GLN A 128 -10.96 6.23 7.51
CA GLN A 128 -11.19 4.88 8.03
C GLN A 128 -12.48 4.33 7.41
N VAL A 129 -12.44 3.11 6.90
CA VAL A 129 -13.60 2.44 6.33
C VAL A 129 -13.93 1.21 7.17
N ASN A 130 -15.23 0.89 7.26
CA ASN A 130 -15.68 -0.31 7.94
C ASN A 130 -15.73 -1.46 6.93
N GLY A 131 -15.10 -2.55 7.28
CA GLY A 131 -15.07 -3.64 6.34
C GLY A 131 -15.41 -4.98 6.90
#